data_68320446af31b00b198cd14c8752c0a3
#
_entry.id   68320446af31b00b198cd14c8752c0a3
#
_cell.length_a   1.000
_cell.length_b   1.000
_cell.length_c   1.000
_cell.angle_alpha   90.00
_cell.angle_beta   90.00
_cell.angle_gamma   90.00
#
_symmetry.space_group_name_H-M   'P 1'
#
loop_
_entity.id
_entity.type
_entity.pdbx_description
1 polymer ?
#
loop_
_entity_poly.entity_id
_entity_poly.type
_entity_poly.pdbx_seq_one_letter_code
_entity_poly.pdbx_strand_id
1 'polypeptide(L)'
;CDDSRLEVPFASGNATRIQDALKNITPRGTTPIARSLELCADDFPASPARNILILITDGIEECGGDPCAVSAALQRKGIFLKPFVIGMGLDESLKKTFDCVGRYFDATNEVMFRQAMDIVISQALNSTTLQVNLLDVNGVPSETNVNMTFYDRNTGEVKYKYIHTLNAKGYPDTLVID
;
A
#
# COMPACT_ATOMS: atom_id res chain seq x y z
N CYS A 1 18.00 -6.46 14.47
CA CYS A 1 17.30 -6.58 13.17
C CYS A 1 16.31 -7.77 13.14
N ASP A 2 16.28 -8.60 14.17
CA ASP A 2 15.41 -9.78 14.24
C ASP A 2 14.23 -9.61 15.21
N ASP A 3 13.93 -8.39 15.60
CA ASP A 3 12.92 -8.04 16.60
C ASP A 3 11.55 -7.67 15.98
N SER A 4 11.42 -7.80 14.66
CA SER A 4 10.11 -7.66 13.98
C SER A 4 9.21 -8.84 14.31
N ARG A 5 7.99 -8.56 14.78
CA ARG A 5 6.98 -9.57 15.10
C ARG A 5 5.57 -9.05 14.94
N LEU A 6 4.63 -9.96 14.74
CA LEU A 6 3.20 -9.65 14.74
C LEU A 6 2.72 -9.45 16.19
N GLU A 7 2.41 -8.22 16.57
CA GLU A 7 1.92 -7.89 17.92
C GLU A 7 0.43 -8.22 18.09
N VAL A 8 -0.38 -7.94 17.06
CA VAL A 8 -1.82 -8.19 17.07
C VAL A 8 -2.24 -8.87 15.78
N PRO A 9 -2.66 -10.14 15.82
CA PRO A 9 -3.16 -10.87 14.65
C PRO A 9 -4.42 -10.22 14.05
N PHE A 10 -4.61 -10.41 12.74
CA PHE A 10 -5.81 -9.94 12.05
C PHE A 10 -7.08 -10.52 12.67
N ALA A 11 -8.00 -9.67 13.09
CA ALA A 11 -9.34 -10.02 13.54
C ALA A 11 -10.25 -8.79 13.48
N SER A 12 -11.55 -9.02 13.41
CA SER A 12 -12.52 -7.95 13.60
C SER A 12 -12.51 -7.43 15.04
N GLY A 13 -12.75 -6.13 15.23
CA GLY A 13 -12.87 -5.53 16.55
C GLY A 13 -11.54 -5.39 17.32
N ASN A 14 -10.41 -5.36 16.64
CA ASN A 14 -9.08 -5.34 17.26
C ASN A 14 -8.67 -4.00 17.91
N ALA A 15 -9.48 -2.95 17.85
CA ALA A 15 -9.09 -1.61 18.31
C ALA A 15 -8.52 -1.59 19.75
N THR A 16 -9.20 -2.24 20.69
CA THR A 16 -8.75 -2.32 22.10
C THR A 16 -7.44 -3.10 22.23
N ARG A 17 -7.31 -4.23 21.52
CA ARG A 17 -6.09 -5.04 21.54
C ARG A 17 -4.88 -4.27 20.99
N ILE A 18 -5.08 -3.51 19.92
CA ILE A 18 -4.03 -2.65 19.35
C ILE A 18 -3.63 -1.55 20.35
N GLN A 19 -4.62 -0.88 20.96
CA GLN A 19 -4.34 0.13 21.99
C GLN A 19 -3.56 -0.43 23.18
N ASP A 20 -3.91 -1.62 23.64
CA ASP A 20 -3.23 -2.25 24.77
C ASP A 20 -1.82 -2.74 24.39
N ALA A 21 -1.64 -3.27 23.19
CA ALA A 21 -0.32 -3.61 22.66
C ALA A 21 0.59 -2.38 22.59
N LEU A 22 0.10 -1.28 22.03
CA LEU A 22 0.86 -0.02 21.91
C LEU A 22 1.32 0.53 23.26
N LYS A 23 0.51 0.42 24.32
CA LYS A 23 0.89 0.87 25.68
C LYS A 23 2.06 0.08 26.26
N ASN A 24 2.23 -1.17 25.83
CA ASN A 24 3.22 -2.09 26.38
C ASN A 24 4.48 -2.21 25.52
N ILE A 25 4.50 -1.61 24.32
CA ILE A 25 5.68 -1.61 23.47
C ILE A 25 6.74 -0.69 24.06
N THR A 26 7.93 -1.24 24.26
CA THR A 26 9.12 -0.47 24.60
C THR A 26 10.02 -0.45 23.37
N PRO A 27 10.24 0.70 22.72
CA PRO A 27 11.11 0.78 21.56
C PRO A 27 12.53 0.33 21.87
N ARG A 28 13.09 -0.55 21.06
CA ARG A 28 14.47 -1.06 21.21
C ARG A 28 14.98 -1.47 19.83
N GLY A 29 16.32 -1.53 19.70
CA GLY A 29 16.99 -2.07 18.51
C GLY A 29 17.13 -1.06 17.39
N THR A 30 17.13 -1.56 16.18
CA THR A 30 17.31 -0.83 14.92
C THR A 30 16.00 -0.81 14.12
N THR A 31 15.99 -0.21 12.94
CA THR A 31 14.79 -0.02 12.11
C THR A 31 14.77 -1.04 10.94
N PRO A 32 14.25 -2.29 11.12
CA PRO A 32 14.25 -3.34 10.10
C PRO A 32 13.03 -3.24 9.17
N ILE A 33 12.90 -2.18 8.37
CA ILE A 33 11.72 -1.92 7.52
C ILE A 33 11.52 -3.03 6.48
N ALA A 34 12.56 -3.39 5.74
CA ALA A 34 12.48 -4.43 4.73
C ALA A 34 12.02 -5.76 5.33
N ARG A 35 12.60 -6.16 6.46
CA ARG A 35 12.22 -7.37 7.17
C ARG A 35 10.78 -7.34 7.66
N SER A 36 10.33 -6.22 8.19
CA SER A 36 8.95 -6.04 8.64
C SER A 36 7.95 -6.14 7.49
N LEU A 37 8.28 -5.55 6.34
CA LEU A 37 7.47 -5.66 5.13
C LEU A 37 7.39 -7.10 4.61
N GLU A 38 8.50 -7.85 4.64
CA GLU A 38 8.52 -9.27 4.24
C GLU A 38 7.58 -10.11 5.11
N LEU A 39 7.67 -9.94 6.43
CA LEU A 39 6.85 -10.68 7.39
C LEU A 39 5.37 -10.36 7.26
N CYS A 40 5.00 -9.10 6.98
CA CYS A 40 3.62 -8.71 6.77
C CYS A 40 2.92 -9.49 5.64
N ALA A 41 3.67 -10.02 4.68
CA ALA A 41 3.11 -10.80 3.58
C ALA A 41 2.34 -12.04 4.05
N ASP A 42 2.84 -12.67 5.10
CA ASP A 42 2.28 -13.91 5.63
C ASP A 42 1.12 -13.65 6.62
N ASP A 43 0.97 -12.40 7.06
CA ASP A 43 -0.09 -12.00 7.98
C ASP A 43 -1.43 -11.74 7.29
N PHE A 44 -1.45 -11.53 5.97
CA PHE A 44 -2.68 -11.26 5.24
C PHE A 44 -3.52 -12.53 5.05
N PRO A 45 -4.84 -12.45 5.30
CA PRO A 45 -5.72 -13.61 5.10
C PRO A 45 -5.79 -13.99 3.62
N ALA A 46 -5.89 -15.29 3.34
CA ALA A 46 -6.07 -15.84 1.99
C ALA A 46 -7.49 -15.60 1.44
N SER A 47 -8.03 -14.41 1.62
CA SER A 47 -9.36 -14.01 1.13
C SER A 47 -9.21 -13.02 -0.04
N PRO A 48 -10.18 -12.92 -0.96
CA PRO A 48 -10.17 -11.93 -2.02
C PRO A 48 -10.51 -10.54 -1.45
N ALA A 49 -9.66 -10.05 -0.57
CA ALA A 49 -9.77 -8.74 0.06
C ALA A 49 -8.63 -7.83 -0.40
N ARG A 50 -8.89 -6.55 -0.41
CA ARG A 50 -7.84 -5.57 -0.63
C ARG A 50 -7.01 -5.43 0.64
N ASN A 51 -5.74 -5.82 0.54
CA ASN A 51 -4.79 -5.69 1.62
C ASN A 51 -4.17 -4.29 1.60
N ILE A 52 -4.21 -3.60 2.72
CA ILE A 52 -3.65 -2.26 2.88
C ILE A 52 -2.61 -2.32 3.99
N LEU A 53 -1.43 -1.81 3.69
CA LEU A 53 -0.34 -1.69 4.64
C LEU A 53 -0.06 -0.20 4.87
N ILE A 54 0.05 0.19 6.13
CA ILE A 54 0.43 1.53 6.54
C ILE A 54 1.75 1.40 7.28
N LEU A 55 2.82 1.94 6.71
CA LEU A 55 4.12 2.02 7.35
C LEU A 55 4.22 3.35 8.09
N ILE A 56 4.43 3.29 9.40
CA ILE A 56 4.70 4.46 10.24
C ILE A 56 6.12 4.34 10.74
N THR A 57 6.95 5.34 10.44
CA THR A 57 8.37 5.30 10.81
C THR A 57 8.91 6.69 11.11
N ASP A 58 9.85 6.77 12.03
CA ASP A 58 10.66 7.96 12.35
C ASP A 58 12.12 7.80 11.89
N GLY A 59 12.42 6.69 11.20
CA GLY A 59 13.76 6.36 10.70
C GLY A 59 13.74 5.71 9.33
N ILE A 60 14.92 5.38 8.86
CA ILE A 60 15.16 4.66 7.61
C ILE A 60 15.53 3.20 7.89
N GLU A 61 15.64 2.40 6.82
CA GLU A 61 16.18 1.04 6.91
C GLU A 61 17.61 1.04 7.48
N GLU A 62 17.84 0.33 8.58
CA GLU A 62 19.13 0.26 9.25
C GLU A 62 19.71 -1.17 9.32
N CYS A 63 18.97 -2.13 8.79
CA CYS A 63 19.36 -3.56 8.84
C CYS A 63 19.92 -4.09 7.50
N GLY A 64 20.21 -3.18 6.57
CA GLY A 64 20.80 -3.52 5.27
C GLY A 64 19.84 -4.22 4.31
N GLY A 65 18.54 -4.21 4.59
CA GLY A 65 17.51 -4.67 3.66
C GLY A 65 17.21 -3.63 2.58
N ASP A 66 16.45 -4.07 1.56
CA ASP A 66 15.96 -3.19 0.49
C ASP A 66 14.43 -3.13 0.51
N PRO A 67 13.83 -2.10 1.13
CA PRO A 67 12.37 -1.96 1.18
C PRO A 67 11.73 -1.85 -0.20
N CYS A 68 12.46 -1.31 -1.21
CA CYS A 68 11.98 -1.22 -2.59
C CYS A 68 11.84 -2.60 -3.24
N ALA A 69 12.88 -3.41 -3.11
CA ALA A 69 12.87 -4.78 -3.65
C ALA A 69 11.77 -5.62 -3.00
N VAL A 70 11.58 -5.49 -1.68
CA VAL A 70 10.51 -6.16 -0.94
C VAL A 70 9.14 -5.69 -1.40
N SER A 71 8.91 -4.37 -1.51
CA SER A 71 7.65 -3.81 -2.01
C SER A 71 7.31 -4.35 -3.40
N ALA A 72 8.27 -4.36 -4.32
CA ALA A 72 8.10 -4.92 -5.65
C ALA A 72 7.82 -6.44 -5.64
N ALA A 73 8.42 -7.18 -4.72
CA ALA A 73 8.18 -8.62 -4.56
C ALA A 73 6.75 -8.91 -4.05
N LEU A 74 6.26 -8.11 -3.12
CA LEU A 74 4.91 -8.20 -2.58
C LEU A 74 3.86 -7.90 -3.65
N GLN A 75 4.07 -6.87 -4.46
CA GLN A 75 3.20 -6.54 -5.59
C GLN A 75 3.11 -7.69 -6.60
N ARG A 76 4.23 -8.34 -6.92
CA ARG A 76 4.24 -9.53 -7.80
C ARG A 76 3.46 -10.73 -7.24
N LYS A 77 3.31 -10.83 -5.92
CA LYS A 77 2.47 -11.84 -5.26
C LYS A 77 0.99 -11.48 -5.25
N GLY A 78 0.59 -10.36 -5.88
CA GLY A 78 -0.79 -9.87 -5.87
C GLY A 78 -1.20 -9.25 -4.53
N ILE A 79 -0.25 -9.03 -3.64
CA ILE A 79 -0.44 -8.21 -2.45
C ILE A 79 -0.28 -6.77 -2.91
N PHE A 80 -1.40 -6.14 -3.25
CA PHE A 80 -1.41 -4.74 -3.67
C PHE A 80 -1.11 -3.85 -2.48
N LEU A 81 0.16 -3.79 -2.14
CA LEU A 81 0.66 -2.79 -1.24
C LEU A 81 0.68 -1.47 -2.02
N LYS A 82 -0.25 -0.60 -1.72
CA LYS A 82 0.06 0.82 -1.68
C LYS A 82 0.37 1.11 -0.22
N PRO A 83 1.58 0.84 0.24
CA PRO A 83 1.94 1.20 1.58
C PRO A 83 1.85 2.72 1.65
N PHE A 84 1.10 3.19 2.60
CA PHE A 84 1.16 4.59 2.97
C PHE A 84 2.31 4.70 3.95
N VAL A 85 3.27 5.54 3.64
CA VAL A 85 4.40 5.81 4.54
C VAL A 85 4.12 7.11 5.27
N ILE A 86 3.97 7.03 6.59
CA ILE A 86 3.87 8.21 7.43
C ILE A 86 5.21 8.38 8.11
N GLY A 87 6.01 9.31 7.60
CA GLY A 87 7.32 9.65 8.17
C GLY A 87 7.20 10.71 9.23
N MET A 88 7.86 10.50 10.36
CA MET A 88 7.84 11.42 11.49
C MET A 88 9.16 12.20 11.56
N GLY A 89 9.16 13.43 11.02
CA GLY A 89 10.32 14.32 11.08
C GLY A 89 11.52 13.90 10.23
N LEU A 90 11.30 13.16 9.15
CA LEU A 90 12.37 12.74 8.25
C LEU A 90 12.85 13.88 7.36
N ASP A 91 14.14 13.87 7.06
CA ASP A 91 14.79 14.76 6.11
C ASP A 91 14.27 14.54 4.68
N GLU A 92 14.27 15.55 3.83
CA GLU A 92 13.84 15.46 2.42
C GLU A 92 14.64 14.42 1.62
N SER A 93 15.94 14.23 1.95
CA SER A 93 16.76 13.19 1.33
C SER A 93 16.30 11.79 1.69
N LEU A 94 15.79 11.61 2.90
CA LEU A 94 15.29 10.32 3.41
C LEU A 94 13.89 9.98 2.89
N LYS A 95 13.05 10.98 2.64
CA LYS A 95 11.72 10.79 2.04
C LYS A 95 11.80 10.06 0.70
N LYS A 96 12.81 10.39 -0.13
CA LYS A 96 13.02 9.77 -1.44
C LYS A 96 13.28 8.26 -1.37
N THR A 97 13.79 7.76 -0.25
CA THR A 97 14.02 6.33 -0.07
C THR A 97 12.72 5.52 0.00
N PHE A 98 11.60 6.19 0.24
CA PHE A 98 10.28 5.58 0.34
C PHE A 98 9.41 5.72 -0.91
N ASP A 99 9.84 6.48 -1.93
CA ASP A 99 9.07 6.70 -3.17
C ASP A 99 8.70 5.39 -3.89
N CYS A 100 9.56 4.39 -3.78
CA CYS A 100 9.34 3.05 -4.34
C CYS A 100 8.48 2.14 -3.45
N VAL A 101 8.34 2.47 -2.16
CA VAL A 101 7.57 1.68 -1.20
C VAL A 101 6.11 2.09 -1.25
N GLY A 102 5.84 3.40 -1.30
CA GLY A 102 4.48 3.90 -1.31
C GLY A 102 4.37 5.41 -1.26
N ARG A 103 3.14 5.91 -1.14
CA ARG A 103 2.89 7.34 -1.02
C ARG A 103 3.33 7.84 0.35
N TYR A 104 4.26 8.78 0.36
CA TYR A 104 4.80 9.37 1.57
C TYR A 104 3.93 10.52 2.10
N PHE A 105 3.72 10.54 3.41
CA PHE A 105 3.08 11.63 4.16
C PHE A 105 4.01 12.08 5.28
N ASP A 106 4.25 13.37 5.35
CA ASP A 106 5.04 13.97 6.42
C ASP A 106 4.17 14.26 7.64
N ALA A 107 4.65 13.88 8.82
CA ALA A 107 3.97 14.08 10.08
C ALA A 107 4.95 14.53 11.17
N THR A 108 5.34 15.78 11.15
CA THR A 108 6.28 16.36 12.13
C THR A 108 5.65 16.62 13.52
N ASN A 109 4.33 16.56 13.62
CA ASN A 109 3.60 16.74 14.87
C ASN A 109 2.28 15.96 14.87
N GLU A 110 1.62 15.91 16.02
CA GLU A 110 0.37 15.15 16.20
C GLU A 110 -0.75 15.59 15.24
N VAL A 111 -0.86 16.88 14.96
CA VAL A 111 -1.91 17.41 14.07
C VAL A 111 -1.69 16.91 12.65
N MET A 112 -0.46 16.99 12.14
CA MET A 112 -0.11 16.48 10.82
C MET A 112 -0.24 14.96 10.73
N PHE A 113 0.15 14.23 11.79
CA PHE A 113 -0.05 12.79 11.87
C PHE A 113 -1.53 12.42 11.76
N ARG A 114 -2.39 13.12 12.49
CA ARG A 114 -3.84 12.89 12.46
C ARG A 114 -4.42 13.18 11.08
N GLN A 115 -4.01 14.28 10.44
CA GLN A 115 -4.40 14.61 9.07
C GLN A 115 -3.94 13.56 8.06
N ALA A 116 -2.69 13.10 8.17
CA ALA A 116 -2.16 12.03 7.32
C ALA A 116 -2.97 10.74 7.49
N MET A 117 -3.27 10.35 8.73
CA MET A 117 -4.10 9.17 9.02
C MET A 117 -5.51 9.30 8.44
N ASP A 118 -6.15 10.47 8.56
CA ASP A 118 -7.48 10.70 7.99
C ASP A 118 -7.48 10.55 6.46
N ILE A 119 -6.46 11.08 5.79
CA ILE A 119 -6.29 10.93 4.33
C ILE A 119 -6.07 9.45 3.99
N VAL A 120 -5.17 8.77 4.68
CA VAL A 120 -4.84 7.36 4.45
C VAL A 120 -6.07 6.48 4.65
N ILE A 121 -6.80 6.65 5.75
CA ILE A 121 -8.01 5.89 6.05
C ILE A 121 -9.09 6.17 5.00
N SER A 122 -9.30 7.44 4.62
CA SER A 122 -10.25 7.81 3.59
C SER A 122 -9.91 7.15 2.25
N GLN A 123 -8.66 7.22 1.81
CA GLN A 123 -8.21 6.56 0.58
C GLN A 123 -8.28 5.04 0.67
N ALA A 124 -7.97 4.49 1.84
CA ALA A 124 -8.04 3.06 2.09
C ALA A 124 -9.48 2.52 2.01
N LEU A 125 -10.44 3.27 2.52
CA LEU A 125 -11.84 2.84 2.57
C LEU A 125 -12.63 3.23 1.31
N ASN A 126 -12.32 4.36 0.69
CA ASN A 126 -13.09 4.92 -0.42
C ASN A 126 -12.56 4.52 -1.80
N SER A 127 -11.26 4.14 -1.93
CA SER A 127 -10.75 3.69 -3.21
C SER A 127 -11.26 2.28 -3.54
N THR A 128 -11.64 2.07 -4.78
CA THR A 128 -12.03 0.75 -5.29
C THR A 128 -11.05 0.25 -6.33
N THR A 129 -11.09 -1.04 -6.63
CA THR A 129 -10.33 -1.62 -7.72
C THR A 129 -11.24 -2.00 -8.86
N LEU A 130 -10.76 -1.79 -10.08
CA LEU A 130 -11.45 -2.11 -11.31
C LEU A 130 -10.51 -2.90 -12.22
N GLN A 131 -11.04 -3.95 -12.84
CA GLN A 131 -10.39 -4.61 -13.97
C GLN A 131 -11.25 -4.39 -15.22
N VAL A 132 -10.65 -3.95 -16.30
CA VAL A 132 -11.30 -3.78 -17.59
C VAL A 132 -10.78 -4.85 -18.52
N ASN A 133 -11.67 -5.67 -19.07
CA ASN A 133 -11.34 -6.61 -20.13
C ASN A 133 -11.80 -6.04 -21.47
N LEU A 134 -10.88 -5.90 -22.41
CA LEU A 134 -11.19 -5.59 -23.80
C LEU A 134 -11.26 -6.91 -24.55
N LEU A 135 -12.48 -7.33 -24.89
CA LEU A 135 -12.76 -8.63 -25.45
C LEU A 135 -13.01 -8.52 -26.96
N ASP A 136 -12.59 -9.53 -27.72
CA ASP A 136 -12.99 -9.70 -29.11
C ASP A 136 -14.44 -10.19 -29.24
N VAL A 137 -14.89 -10.43 -30.46
CA VAL A 137 -16.26 -10.91 -30.74
C VAL A 137 -16.55 -12.31 -30.17
N ASN A 138 -15.53 -13.06 -29.78
CA ASN A 138 -15.64 -14.37 -29.16
C ASN A 138 -15.54 -14.32 -27.63
N GLY A 139 -15.40 -13.11 -27.05
CA GLY A 139 -15.26 -12.91 -25.63
C GLY A 139 -13.86 -13.20 -25.10
N VAL A 140 -12.83 -13.22 -25.94
CA VAL A 140 -11.45 -13.46 -25.56
C VAL A 140 -10.71 -12.12 -25.38
N PRO A 141 -9.94 -11.91 -24.28
CA PRO A 141 -9.09 -10.74 -24.16
C PRO A 141 -8.06 -10.69 -25.29
N SER A 142 -8.14 -9.64 -26.10
CA SER A 142 -7.34 -9.53 -27.33
C SER A 142 -6.46 -8.30 -27.39
N GLU A 143 -6.77 -7.28 -26.60
CA GLU A 143 -6.14 -5.98 -26.74
C GLU A 143 -5.23 -5.65 -25.56
N THR A 144 -4.07 -5.09 -25.88
CA THR A 144 -3.10 -4.56 -24.91
C THR A 144 -2.58 -3.21 -25.39
N ASN A 145 -2.00 -2.41 -24.50
CA ASN A 145 -1.49 -1.06 -24.77
C ASN A 145 -2.56 -0.08 -25.28
N VAL A 146 -3.80 -0.23 -24.81
CA VAL A 146 -4.91 0.65 -25.19
C VAL A 146 -5.08 1.76 -24.16
N ASN A 147 -5.08 3.01 -24.62
CA ASN A 147 -5.36 4.16 -23.76
C ASN A 147 -6.81 4.16 -23.30
N MET A 148 -7.03 4.21 -21.99
CA MET A 148 -8.34 4.34 -21.38
C MET A 148 -8.45 5.68 -20.65
N THR A 149 -9.57 6.37 -20.82
CA THR A 149 -9.88 7.59 -20.09
C THR A 149 -11.20 7.42 -19.35
N PHE A 150 -11.19 7.67 -18.07
CA PHE A 150 -12.36 7.62 -17.20
C PHE A 150 -12.80 9.05 -16.89
N TYR A 151 -14.08 9.31 -17.04
CA TYR A 151 -14.68 10.62 -16.81
C TYR A 151 -15.64 10.57 -15.63
N ASP A 152 -15.68 11.66 -14.86
CA ASP A 152 -16.77 11.86 -13.91
C ASP A 152 -18.08 12.02 -14.70
N ARG A 153 -19.08 11.19 -14.38
CA ARG A 153 -20.35 11.17 -15.10
C ARG A 153 -21.16 12.47 -14.96
N ASN A 154 -20.99 13.16 -13.84
CA ASN A 154 -21.78 14.34 -13.53
C ASN A 154 -21.14 15.61 -14.08
N THR A 155 -19.81 15.71 -14.02
CA THR A 155 -19.06 16.92 -14.43
C THR A 155 -18.50 16.81 -15.86
N GLY A 156 -18.31 15.60 -16.38
CA GLY A 156 -17.63 15.36 -17.65
C GLY A 156 -16.12 15.53 -17.59
N GLU A 157 -15.57 15.77 -16.42
CA GLU A 157 -14.13 15.95 -16.23
C GLU A 157 -13.38 14.63 -16.27
N VAL A 158 -12.15 14.66 -16.78
CA VAL A 158 -11.26 13.50 -16.77
C VAL A 158 -10.81 13.21 -15.33
N LYS A 159 -11.15 12.05 -14.83
CA LYS A 159 -10.72 11.55 -13.51
C LYS A 159 -9.41 10.76 -13.58
N TYR A 160 -9.32 9.82 -14.52
CA TYR A 160 -8.17 8.93 -14.63
C TYR A 160 -7.82 8.68 -16.09
N LYS A 161 -6.52 8.48 -16.33
CA LYS A 161 -5.98 7.98 -17.60
C LYS A 161 -5.10 6.79 -17.31
N TYR A 162 -5.39 5.68 -17.95
CA TYR A 162 -4.63 4.43 -17.82
C TYR A 162 -4.30 3.90 -19.21
N ILE A 163 -3.27 3.06 -19.25
CA ILE A 163 -2.99 2.23 -20.41
C ILE A 163 -3.44 0.81 -20.04
N HIS A 164 -4.37 0.25 -20.78
CA HIS A 164 -4.78 -1.13 -20.60
C HIS A 164 -3.64 -2.05 -21.00
N THR A 165 -3.24 -2.93 -20.11
CA THR A 165 -2.24 -3.95 -20.35
C THR A 165 -2.74 -5.32 -19.90
N LEU A 166 -2.23 -6.37 -20.55
CA LEU A 166 -2.45 -7.74 -20.15
C LEU A 166 -1.12 -8.32 -19.64
N ASN A 167 -1.17 -9.05 -18.55
CA ASN A 167 -0.02 -9.79 -18.09
C ASN A 167 0.26 -11.03 -18.99
N ALA A 168 1.35 -11.74 -18.76
CA ALA A 168 1.73 -12.91 -19.55
C ALA A 168 0.70 -14.07 -19.54
N LYS A 169 -0.28 -14.03 -18.64
CA LYS A 169 -1.39 -14.99 -18.55
C LYS A 169 -2.68 -14.49 -19.21
N GLY A 170 -2.65 -13.31 -19.84
CA GLY A 170 -3.81 -12.69 -20.47
C GLY A 170 -4.81 -12.03 -19.51
N TYR A 171 -4.44 -11.77 -18.24
CA TYR A 171 -5.28 -11.05 -17.31
C TYR A 171 -4.99 -9.54 -17.36
N PRO A 172 -6.03 -8.70 -17.30
CA PRO A 172 -5.86 -7.25 -17.27
C PRO A 172 -5.24 -6.78 -15.96
N ASP A 173 -4.55 -5.65 -16.02
CA ASP A 173 -4.06 -4.97 -14.84
C ASP A 173 -5.23 -4.48 -13.96
N THR A 174 -4.97 -4.45 -12.67
CA THR A 174 -5.91 -3.92 -11.69
C THR A 174 -5.71 -2.42 -11.55
N LEU A 175 -6.73 -1.66 -11.87
CA LEU A 175 -6.76 -0.21 -11.74
C LEU A 175 -7.32 0.16 -10.36
N VAL A 176 -6.73 1.17 -9.74
CA VAL A 176 -7.26 1.73 -8.49
C VAL A 176 -7.93 3.07 -8.81
N ILE A 177 -9.19 3.19 -8.41
CA ILE A 177 -9.99 4.40 -8.57
C ILE A 177 -10.52 4.86 -7.21
N ASP A 178 -10.44 6.16 -6.96
CA ASP A 178 -10.88 6.81 -5.71
C ASP A 178 -12.29 7.43 -5.88
#